data_111ff8bd3e52b82f6da352aba0592c7f
#
_entry.id   111ff8bd3e52b82f6da352aba0592c7f
#
_cell.length_a   1.000
_cell.length_b   1.000
_cell.length_c   1.000
_cell.angle_alpha   90.00
_cell.angle_beta   90.00
_cell.angle_gamma   90.00
#
_symmetry.space_group_name_H-M   'P 1'
#
loop_
_entity.id
_entity.type
_entity.pdbx_description
1 polymer ?
#
loop_
_entity_poly.entity_id
_entity_poly.type
_entity_poly.pdbx_seq_one_letter_code
_entity_poly.pdbx_strand_id
1 'polypeptide(L)'
;MLDCTGAVGIEGSWMLSLMETAVDLSGARRVHSHNEDFDGSVSPPGFAAVVLLDESHVSAHCYSESGMLAIDAFSCGNTDPARIIEVIEKSLKKKYPEMSINRRKRVERFLTEPVNGGVRGFVDRHFNHFNAGALRDCAQSLDKFLSDGGRLMVTLA
;
A
#
# COMPACT_ATOMS: atom_id res chain seq x y z
N MET A 1 6.65 0.46 -2.22
CA MET A 1 5.62 1.12 -1.41
C MET A 1 6.23 2.26 -0.63
N LEU A 2 5.54 3.39 -0.56
CA LEU A 2 5.89 4.52 0.30
C LEU A 2 4.72 4.78 1.25
N ASP A 3 5.01 4.94 2.53
CA ASP A 3 4.08 5.46 3.53
C ASP A 3 4.60 6.84 3.96
N CYS A 4 3.78 7.86 3.76
CA CYS A 4 4.17 9.24 4.02
C CYS A 4 3.24 9.87 5.06
N THR A 5 3.80 10.74 5.89
CA THR A 5 3.07 11.59 6.84
C THR A 5 3.47 13.05 6.66
N GLY A 6 2.58 13.98 6.97
CA GLY A 6 2.77 15.40 6.68
C GLY A 6 2.49 15.75 5.22
N ALA A 7 1.71 14.92 4.52
CA ALA A 7 1.30 15.11 3.13
C ALA A 7 0.17 16.15 3.01
N VAL A 8 0.49 17.42 3.28
CA VAL A 8 -0.48 18.51 3.25
C VAL A 8 -0.41 19.25 1.91
N GLY A 9 -1.58 19.57 1.32
CA GLY A 9 -1.68 20.36 0.09
C GLY A 9 -1.21 19.63 -1.17
N ILE A 10 -1.23 18.30 -1.16
CA ILE A 10 -0.96 17.50 -2.36
C ILE A 10 -2.27 17.38 -3.16
N GLU A 11 -2.23 17.80 -4.41
CA GLU A 11 -3.35 17.68 -5.34
C GLU A 11 -3.29 16.33 -6.07
N GLY A 12 -4.45 15.68 -6.23
CA GLY A 12 -4.56 14.38 -6.90
C GLY A 12 -4.07 14.41 -8.35
N SER A 13 -4.40 15.49 -9.08
CA SER A 13 -3.96 15.70 -10.45
C SER A 13 -2.43 15.81 -10.59
N TRP A 14 -1.78 16.51 -9.65
CA TRP A 14 -0.33 16.59 -9.61
C TRP A 14 0.30 15.22 -9.30
N MET A 15 -0.27 14.49 -8.34
CA MET A 15 0.21 13.14 -8.00
C MET A 15 0.06 12.20 -9.20
N LEU A 16 -1.08 12.23 -9.89
CA LEU A 16 -1.28 11.42 -11.09
C LEU A 16 -0.22 11.71 -12.16
N SER A 17 0.05 12.99 -12.46
CA SER A 17 1.06 13.40 -13.42
C SER A 17 2.47 12.94 -13.03
N LEU A 18 2.79 12.95 -11.73
CA LEU A 18 4.05 12.42 -11.21
C LEU A 18 4.15 10.90 -11.39
N MET A 19 3.08 10.18 -11.08
CA MET A 19 3.02 8.72 -11.27
C MET A 19 3.17 8.34 -12.74
N GLU A 20 2.49 9.04 -13.65
CA GLU A 20 2.61 8.84 -15.09
C GLU A 20 4.05 9.06 -15.57
N THR A 21 4.68 10.15 -15.13
CA THR A 21 6.09 10.45 -15.44
C THR A 21 7.02 9.34 -14.92
N ALA A 22 6.80 8.86 -13.70
CA ALA A 22 7.61 7.80 -13.11
C ALA A 22 7.46 6.47 -13.86
N VAL A 23 6.25 6.16 -14.32
CA VAL A 23 5.95 4.99 -15.16
C VAL A 23 6.68 5.10 -16.50
N ASP A 24 6.55 6.23 -17.20
CA ASP A 24 7.16 6.45 -18.50
C ASP A 24 8.72 6.34 -18.40
N LEU A 25 9.32 6.88 -17.34
CA LEU A 25 10.76 6.78 -17.07
C LEU A 25 11.22 5.36 -16.70
N SER A 26 10.34 4.52 -16.20
CA SER A 26 10.67 3.13 -15.88
C SER A 26 10.69 2.21 -17.09
N GLY A 27 10.09 2.65 -18.21
CA GLY A 27 9.89 1.86 -19.43
C GLY A 27 8.67 0.93 -19.35
N ALA A 28 7.84 1.03 -18.31
CA ALA A 28 6.58 0.30 -18.22
C ALA A 28 5.57 0.86 -19.24
N ARG A 29 4.72 -0.01 -19.77
CA ARG A 29 3.66 0.41 -20.67
C ARG A 29 2.41 0.81 -19.88
N ARG A 30 2.07 2.10 -19.96
CA ARG A 30 0.84 2.64 -19.40
C ARG A 30 -0.37 2.29 -20.26
N VAL A 31 -1.44 1.81 -19.63
CA VAL A 31 -2.70 1.42 -20.27
C VAL A 31 -3.81 2.45 -20.01
N HIS A 32 -3.94 2.87 -18.74
CA HIS A 32 -4.95 3.83 -18.30
C HIS A 32 -4.47 4.54 -17.04
N SER A 33 -4.98 5.77 -16.84
CA SER A 33 -4.75 6.49 -15.59
C SER A 33 -6.01 7.25 -15.18
N HIS A 34 -6.23 7.35 -13.86
CA HIS A 34 -7.40 8.01 -13.29
C HIS A 34 -7.05 8.62 -11.95
N ASN A 35 -7.67 9.77 -11.65
CA ASN A 35 -7.68 10.40 -10.34
C ASN A 35 -9.12 10.70 -9.95
N GLU A 36 -9.45 10.46 -8.68
CA GLU A 36 -10.71 10.84 -8.06
C GLU A 36 -10.41 11.63 -6.80
N ASP A 37 -10.92 12.86 -6.74
CA ASP A 37 -10.79 13.72 -5.58
C ASP A 37 -12.02 13.58 -4.67
N PHE A 38 -11.82 13.51 -3.36
CA PHE A 38 -12.85 13.38 -2.34
C PHE A 38 -13.01 14.67 -1.56
N ASP A 39 -14.24 15.19 -1.49
CA ASP A 39 -14.59 16.45 -0.85
C ASP A 39 -14.93 16.34 0.64
N GLY A 40 -14.98 15.14 1.18
CA GLY A 40 -15.34 14.88 2.58
C GLY A 40 -16.82 14.55 2.80
N SER A 41 -17.65 14.55 1.77
CA SER A 41 -19.09 14.28 1.92
C SER A 41 -19.43 12.81 2.19
N VAL A 42 -18.66 11.90 1.63
CA VAL A 42 -18.84 10.43 1.78
C VAL A 42 -17.58 9.78 2.37
N SER A 43 -16.42 10.11 1.81
CA SER A 43 -15.11 9.65 2.30
C SER A 43 -14.34 10.83 2.86
N PRO A 44 -13.37 10.64 3.78
CA PRO A 44 -12.53 11.74 4.24
C PRO A 44 -11.89 12.49 3.07
N PRO A 45 -11.70 13.82 3.17
CA PRO A 45 -11.13 14.62 2.08
C PRO A 45 -9.75 14.12 1.65
N GLY A 46 -9.51 14.09 0.34
CA GLY A 46 -8.27 13.61 -0.22
C GLY A 46 -8.41 13.19 -1.67
N PHE A 47 -7.64 12.20 -2.09
CA PHE A 47 -7.74 11.64 -3.43
C PHE A 47 -7.32 10.17 -3.49
N ALA A 48 -7.77 9.49 -4.55
CA ALA A 48 -7.22 8.23 -5.01
C ALA A 48 -6.77 8.36 -6.46
N ALA A 49 -5.54 8.00 -6.76
CA ALA A 49 -4.98 8.01 -8.09
C ALA A 49 -4.46 6.63 -8.47
N VAL A 50 -4.63 6.24 -9.73
CA VAL A 50 -4.15 4.96 -10.26
C VAL A 50 -3.61 5.13 -11.67
N VAL A 51 -2.50 4.46 -11.94
CA VAL A 51 -1.95 4.23 -13.29
C VAL A 51 -1.92 2.74 -13.52
N LEU A 52 -2.74 2.27 -14.45
CA LEU A 52 -2.76 0.88 -14.89
C LEU A 52 -1.66 0.64 -15.90
N LEU A 53 -0.91 -0.42 -15.68
CA LEU A 53 0.10 -0.95 -16.57
C LEU A 53 -0.42 -2.23 -17.21
N ASP A 54 0.10 -2.65 -18.35
CA ASP A 54 -0.32 -3.90 -18.99
C ASP A 54 0.00 -5.15 -18.12
N GLU A 55 0.93 -5.03 -17.18
CA GLU A 55 1.30 -6.12 -16.28
C GLU A 55 1.05 -5.79 -14.79
N SER A 56 0.47 -4.64 -14.45
CA SER A 56 0.11 -4.29 -13.08
C SER A 56 -0.39 -2.84 -12.87
N HIS A 57 0.08 -2.15 -11.81
CA HIS A 57 -0.39 -0.80 -11.47
C HIS A 57 0.58 -0.01 -10.60
N VAL A 58 0.35 1.31 -10.59
CA VAL A 58 0.83 2.22 -9.54
C VAL A 58 -0.39 2.90 -8.95
N SER A 59 -0.50 2.94 -7.63
CA SER A 59 -1.63 3.59 -6.94
C SER A 59 -1.14 4.54 -5.85
N ALA A 60 -1.94 5.60 -5.60
CA ALA A 60 -1.72 6.53 -4.51
C ALA A 60 -3.05 6.85 -3.83
N HIS A 61 -3.05 6.90 -2.49
CA HIS A 61 -4.17 7.31 -1.67
C HIS A 61 -3.71 8.38 -0.70
N CYS A 62 -4.40 9.52 -0.69
CA CYS A 62 -4.13 10.61 0.23
C CYS A 62 -5.35 10.94 1.07
N TYR A 63 -5.13 11.14 2.38
CA TYR A 63 -6.11 11.70 3.30
C TYR A 63 -5.58 13.06 3.77
N SER A 64 -6.11 14.13 3.17
CA SER A 64 -5.57 15.49 3.30
C SER A 64 -5.59 16.02 4.73
N GLU A 65 -6.65 15.71 5.52
CA GLU A 65 -6.78 16.16 6.90
C GLU A 65 -5.80 15.48 7.85
N SER A 66 -5.54 14.19 7.65
CA SER A 66 -4.57 13.43 8.46
C SER A 66 -3.14 13.59 7.96
N GLY A 67 -2.95 14.19 6.79
CA GLY A 67 -1.66 14.32 6.13
C GLY A 67 -1.02 12.97 5.78
N MET A 68 -1.83 11.93 5.55
CA MET A 68 -1.37 10.60 5.17
C MET A 68 -1.39 10.43 3.66
N LEU A 69 -0.30 9.88 3.11
CA LEU A 69 -0.20 9.49 1.71
C LEU A 69 0.45 8.11 1.62
N ALA A 70 -0.25 7.17 1.00
CA ALA A 70 0.26 5.84 0.71
C ALA A 70 0.41 5.65 -0.79
N ILE A 71 1.58 5.15 -1.24
CA ILE A 71 1.86 4.89 -2.65
C ILE A 71 2.37 3.47 -2.80
N ASP A 72 1.78 2.72 -3.72
CA ASP A 72 2.20 1.37 -4.07
C ASP A 72 2.52 1.28 -5.57
N ALA A 73 3.57 0.54 -5.90
CA ALA A 73 3.88 0.15 -7.26
C ALA A 73 4.17 -1.34 -7.27
N PHE A 74 3.49 -2.05 -8.16
CA PHE A 74 3.61 -3.48 -8.35
C PHE A 74 3.77 -3.79 -9.83
N SER A 75 4.61 -4.77 -10.18
CA SER A 75 4.76 -5.28 -11.54
C SER A 75 4.91 -6.80 -11.51
N CYS A 76 4.16 -7.49 -12.39
CA CYS A 76 4.33 -8.92 -12.65
C CYS A 76 5.33 -9.19 -13.78
N GLY A 77 5.75 -8.14 -14.51
CA GLY A 77 6.60 -8.27 -15.68
C GLY A 77 8.06 -7.89 -15.41
N ASN A 78 8.74 -7.51 -16.49
CA ASN A 78 10.17 -7.20 -16.46
C ASN A 78 10.50 -5.80 -15.93
N THR A 79 9.49 -4.96 -15.69
CA THR A 79 9.71 -3.61 -15.15
C THR A 79 9.97 -3.68 -13.64
N ASP A 80 11.08 -3.09 -13.22
CA ASP A 80 11.39 -2.95 -11.79
C ASP A 80 10.54 -1.85 -11.13
N PRO A 81 9.56 -2.18 -10.27
CA PRO A 81 8.72 -1.19 -9.61
C PRO A 81 9.51 -0.30 -8.65
N ALA A 82 10.71 -0.70 -8.23
CA ALA A 82 11.56 0.11 -7.38
C ALA A 82 12.02 1.40 -8.09
N ARG A 83 12.18 1.38 -9.41
CA ARG A 83 12.50 2.57 -10.21
C ARG A 83 11.37 3.59 -10.18
N ILE A 84 10.12 3.14 -10.32
CA ILE A 84 8.94 4.01 -10.23
C ILE A 84 8.90 4.69 -8.88
N ILE A 85 9.01 3.91 -7.80
CA ILE A 85 9.01 4.40 -6.42
C ILE A 85 10.15 5.40 -6.18
N GLU A 86 11.34 5.17 -6.73
CA GLU A 86 12.49 6.08 -6.57
C GLU A 86 12.25 7.45 -7.19
N VAL A 87 11.67 7.50 -8.40
CA VAL A 87 11.33 8.76 -9.08
C VAL A 87 10.30 9.54 -8.28
N ILE A 88 9.25 8.86 -7.81
CA ILE A 88 8.19 9.48 -6.98
C ILE A 88 8.78 10.01 -5.67
N GLU A 89 9.57 9.20 -4.96
CA GLU A 89 10.19 9.57 -3.69
C GLU A 89 11.07 10.81 -3.83
N LYS A 90 11.93 10.86 -4.85
CA LYS A 90 12.81 12.02 -5.13
C LYS A 90 12.00 13.30 -5.39
N SER A 91 10.92 13.19 -6.15
CA SER A 91 10.05 14.32 -6.48
C SER A 91 9.29 14.83 -5.27
N LEU A 92 8.77 13.92 -4.44
CA LEU A 92 8.10 14.24 -3.17
C LEU A 92 9.05 14.95 -2.22
N LYS A 93 10.25 14.42 -1.97
CA LYS A 93 11.26 15.03 -1.11
C LYS A 93 11.67 16.42 -1.57
N LYS A 94 11.74 16.65 -2.89
CA LYS A 94 12.08 17.95 -3.46
C LYS A 94 10.96 18.98 -3.26
N LYS A 95 9.69 18.60 -3.45
CA LYS A 95 8.55 19.51 -3.38
C LYS A 95 8.03 19.69 -1.96
N TYR A 96 8.12 18.65 -1.13
CA TYR A 96 7.62 18.61 0.24
C TYR A 96 8.73 18.15 1.22
N PRO A 97 9.73 19.00 1.49
CA PRO A 97 10.90 18.60 2.28
C PRO A 97 10.57 18.21 3.73
N GLU A 98 9.48 18.75 4.29
CA GLU A 98 9.04 18.47 5.66
C GLU A 98 8.25 17.15 5.79
N MET A 99 7.90 16.52 4.66
CA MET A 99 7.15 15.26 4.66
C MET A 99 8.05 14.09 5.10
N SER A 100 7.57 13.30 6.05
CA SER A 100 8.23 12.06 6.42
C SER A 100 7.86 10.95 5.44
N ILE A 101 8.85 10.31 4.83
CA ILE A 101 8.68 9.24 3.85
C ILE A 101 9.34 7.97 4.36
N ASN A 102 8.55 6.92 4.55
CA ASN A 102 9.01 5.59 4.89
C ASN A 102 8.90 4.66 3.68
N ARG A 103 10.04 4.24 3.13
CA ARG A 103 10.08 3.29 2.01
C ARG A 103 10.09 1.87 2.52
N ARG A 104 9.10 1.08 2.12
CA ARG A 104 9.03 -0.35 2.41
C ARG A 104 9.29 -1.17 1.14
N LYS A 105 10.17 -2.16 1.24
CA LYS A 105 10.39 -3.16 0.19
C LYS A 105 9.54 -4.40 0.52
N ARG A 106 8.60 -4.75 -0.35
CA ARG A 106 7.71 -5.89 -0.13
C ARG A 106 8.36 -7.24 -0.36
N VAL A 107 9.31 -7.34 -1.29
CA VAL A 107 9.74 -8.63 -1.87
C VAL A 107 11.02 -9.22 -1.25
N GLU A 108 11.93 -8.41 -0.73
CA GLU A 108 13.20 -8.94 -0.19
C GLU A 108 13.03 -9.82 1.05
N ARG A 109 11.93 -9.65 1.81
CA ARG A 109 11.64 -10.49 2.99
C ARG A 109 11.16 -11.90 2.65
N PHE A 110 10.53 -12.10 1.48
CA PHE A 110 10.06 -13.43 1.07
C PHE A 110 11.20 -14.38 0.68
N LEU A 111 12.32 -13.84 0.20
CA LEU A 111 13.40 -14.63 -0.40
C LEU A 111 14.59 -14.87 0.53
N THR A 112 14.74 -14.12 1.63
CA THR A 112 15.99 -14.09 2.40
C THR A 112 15.90 -14.56 3.84
N GLU A 113 14.71 -14.76 4.41
CA GLU A 113 14.59 -15.25 5.79
C GLU A 113 13.93 -16.63 5.85
N PRO A 114 14.55 -17.62 6.52
CA PRO A 114 13.91 -18.90 6.75
C PRO A 114 12.62 -18.71 7.55
N VAL A 115 11.56 -19.42 7.14
CA VAL A 115 10.28 -19.40 7.83
C VAL A 115 10.43 -20.17 9.14
N ASN A 116 10.82 -19.49 10.20
CA ASN A 116 10.84 -20.05 11.55
C ASN A 116 9.42 -19.99 12.13
N GLY A 117 8.92 -21.11 12.67
CA GLY A 117 7.58 -21.17 13.27
C GLY A 117 6.49 -21.78 12.38
N GLY A 118 6.87 -22.48 11.32
CA GLY A 118 5.92 -23.16 10.43
C GLY A 118 4.96 -22.23 9.70
N VAL A 119 3.80 -22.73 9.29
CA VAL A 119 2.77 -21.96 8.56
C VAL A 119 2.28 -20.75 9.35
N ARG A 120 2.12 -20.89 10.67
CA ARG A 120 1.70 -19.78 11.53
C ARG A 120 2.70 -18.63 11.49
N GLY A 121 3.99 -18.91 11.67
CA GLY A 121 5.04 -17.88 11.61
C GLY A 121 5.14 -17.22 10.24
N PHE A 122 4.89 -17.97 9.17
CA PHE A 122 4.79 -17.42 7.82
C PHE A 122 3.62 -16.45 7.68
N VAL A 123 2.41 -16.85 8.10
CA VAL A 123 1.21 -16.01 8.04
C VAL A 123 1.38 -14.75 8.90
N ASP A 124 1.82 -14.90 10.15
CA ASP A 124 1.99 -13.77 11.09
C ASP A 124 3.01 -12.74 10.58
N ARG A 125 3.99 -13.17 9.80
CA ARG A 125 5.04 -12.28 9.27
C ARG A 125 4.63 -11.58 7.98
N HIS A 126 3.93 -12.27 7.08
CA HIS A 126 3.75 -11.82 5.71
C HIS A 126 2.34 -11.32 5.39
N PHE A 127 1.32 -11.75 6.13
CA PHE A 127 -0.07 -11.39 5.89
C PHE A 127 -0.58 -10.35 6.89
N ASN A 128 0.03 -9.16 6.87
CA ASN A 128 -0.29 -8.06 7.80
C ASN A 128 -1.15 -6.96 7.17
N HIS A 129 -1.63 -7.14 5.94
CA HIS A 129 -2.29 -6.09 5.18
C HIS A 129 -3.70 -6.49 4.75
N PHE A 130 -4.60 -5.50 4.68
CA PHE A 130 -5.99 -5.65 4.23
C PHE A 130 -6.73 -6.80 4.92
N ASN A 131 -7.55 -7.54 4.17
CA ASN A 131 -8.36 -8.64 4.70
C ASN A 131 -7.54 -9.76 5.36
N ALA A 132 -6.29 -9.97 4.93
CA ALA A 132 -5.42 -10.96 5.54
C ALA A 132 -4.98 -10.56 6.95
N GLY A 133 -4.73 -9.26 7.19
CA GLY A 133 -4.50 -8.73 8.53
C GLY A 133 -5.71 -8.92 9.43
N ALA A 134 -6.91 -8.56 8.95
CA ALA A 134 -8.16 -8.75 9.69
C ALA A 134 -8.43 -10.22 10.03
N LEU A 135 -8.19 -11.14 9.08
CA LEU A 135 -8.34 -12.58 9.32
C LEU A 135 -7.38 -13.07 10.41
N ARG A 136 -6.13 -12.61 10.39
CA ARG A 136 -5.15 -12.93 11.43
C ARG A 136 -5.59 -12.43 12.80
N ASP A 137 -6.07 -11.18 12.89
CA ASP A 137 -6.51 -10.58 14.14
C ASP A 137 -7.75 -11.29 14.69
N CYS A 138 -8.68 -11.73 13.81
CA CYS A 138 -9.80 -12.59 14.19
C CYS A 138 -9.33 -13.95 14.73
N ALA A 139 -8.36 -14.58 14.07
CA ALA A 139 -7.81 -15.87 14.53
C ALA A 139 -7.11 -15.73 15.89
N GLN A 140 -6.33 -14.67 16.11
CA GLN A 140 -5.70 -14.41 17.40
C GLN A 140 -6.72 -14.12 18.51
N SER A 141 -7.78 -13.36 18.19
CA SER A 141 -8.86 -13.05 19.14
C SER A 141 -9.63 -14.32 19.54
N LEU A 142 -9.88 -15.23 18.58
CA LEU A 142 -10.51 -16.52 18.84
C LEU A 142 -9.61 -17.42 19.71
N ASP A 143 -8.32 -17.51 19.38
CA ASP A 143 -7.33 -18.29 20.15
C ASP A 143 -7.26 -17.80 21.60
N LYS A 144 -7.22 -16.48 21.79
CA LYS A 144 -7.28 -15.89 23.14
C LYS A 144 -8.57 -16.22 23.86
N PHE A 145 -9.74 -16.03 23.21
CA PHE A 145 -11.04 -16.33 23.80
C PHE A 145 -11.14 -17.78 24.27
N LEU A 146 -10.67 -18.74 23.47
CA LEU A 146 -10.67 -20.16 23.83
C LEU A 146 -9.68 -20.45 24.97
N SER A 147 -8.51 -19.82 24.98
CA SER A 147 -7.50 -19.96 26.02
C SER A 147 -7.97 -19.39 27.38
N ASP A 148 -8.79 -18.35 27.33
CA ASP A 148 -9.43 -17.75 28.53
C ASP A 148 -10.66 -18.55 29.03
N GLY A 149 -10.91 -19.75 28.47
CA GLY A 149 -12.01 -20.63 28.86
C GLY A 149 -13.32 -20.39 28.12
N GLY A 150 -13.30 -19.59 27.08
CA GLY A 150 -14.45 -19.36 26.19
C GLY A 150 -14.88 -20.64 25.46
N ARG A 151 -16.17 -20.74 25.12
CA ARG A 151 -16.74 -21.89 24.39
C ARG A 151 -17.25 -21.42 23.03
N LEU A 152 -16.81 -22.10 21.97
CA LEU A 152 -17.28 -21.89 20.60
C LEU A 152 -18.36 -22.92 20.27
N MET A 153 -19.51 -22.46 19.79
CA MET A 153 -20.56 -23.30 19.20
C MET A 153 -20.53 -23.11 17.68
N VAL A 154 -20.34 -24.19 16.95
CA VAL A 154 -20.35 -24.19 15.48
C VAL A 154 -21.55 -24.99 15.00
N THR A 155 -22.41 -24.37 14.18
CA THR A 155 -23.48 -25.07 13.47
C THR A 155 -23.05 -25.31 12.04
N LEU A 156 -23.14 -26.55 11.59
CA LEU A 156 -22.91 -26.94 10.20
C LEU A 156 -24.28 -27.14 9.53
N ALA A 157 -24.50 -26.45 8.44
CA ALA A 157 -25.71 -26.61 7.60
C ALA A 157 -25.38 -27.53 6.42
#